data_13d46e3f5416c68c7e85408b64278eaf
#
_entry.id   13d46e3f5416c68c7e85408b64278eaf
#
_cell.length_a   1.000
_cell.length_b   1.000
_cell.length_c   1.000
_cell.angle_alpha   90.00
_cell.angle_beta   90.00
_cell.angle_gamma   90.00
#
_symmetry.space_group_name_H-M   'P 1'
#
loop_
_entity.id
_entity.type
_entity.pdbx_description
1 polymer ?
#
loop_
_entity_poly.entity_id
_entity_poly.type
_entity_poly.pdbx_seq_one_letter_code
_entity_poly.pdbx_strand_id
1 'polypeptide(L)'
;SFDSSWDKKSGFRTRQILTAPIFHNGKLMGAVQILNKKSTVNGGRFSEDEKGFLNEITEVLGVAFFNQERFARRRKTRFDYLISRDLLKEEDLENAWEESREQKETMENFLMKKYKISKENIGKSLAEFYRCKFVQFNDKIPIPGDLIKNLKKDYLRRELWVPINRLEDGNINILVDDPNNILKR
;
A
#
# COMPACT_ATOMS: atom_id res chain seq x y z
N SER A 1 -31.08 -6.68 24.24
CA SER A 1 -30.73 -6.78 25.67
C SER A 1 -29.23 -6.61 25.82
N PHE A 2 -28.81 -5.89 26.85
CA PHE A 2 -27.39 -5.70 27.18
C PHE A 2 -26.76 -7.01 27.70
N ASP A 3 -25.63 -7.43 27.12
CA ASP A 3 -24.91 -8.60 27.60
C ASP A 3 -23.88 -8.20 28.69
N SER A 4 -24.21 -8.54 29.94
CA SER A 4 -23.34 -8.24 31.10
C SER A 4 -22.08 -9.10 31.20
N SER A 5 -21.89 -10.06 30.30
CA SER A 5 -20.70 -10.95 30.31
C SER A 5 -19.41 -10.17 30.04
N TRP A 6 -19.47 -9.12 29.22
CA TRP A 6 -18.36 -8.22 28.93
C TRP A 6 -17.89 -7.39 30.13
N ASP A 7 -18.86 -6.88 30.91
CA ASP A 7 -18.58 -6.14 32.15
C ASP A 7 -17.80 -7.04 33.14
N LYS A 8 -18.23 -8.29 33.28
CA LYS A 8 -17.57 -9.28 34.15
C LYS A 8 -16.14 -9.59 33.70
N LYS A 9 -15.90 -9.68 32.40
CA LYS A 9 -14.56 -9.98 31.83
C LYS A 9 -13.60 -8.81 31.91
N SER A 10 -14.09 -7.58 31.67
CA SER A 10 -13.28 -6.37 31.61
C SER A 10 -13.10 -5.66 32.94
N GLY A 11 -13.92 -5.99 33.96
CA GLY A 11 -14.02 -5.25 35.22
C GLY A 11 -14.66 -3.85 35.07
N PHE A 12 -15.17 -3.52 33.87
CA PHE A 12 -15.76 -2.23 33.56
C PHE A 12 -17.29 -2.33 33.69
N ARG A 13 -17.90 -1.44 34.44
CA ARG A 13 -19.37 -1.42 34.61
C ARG A 13 -20.01 -0.47 33.62
N THR A 14 -20.70 -1.03 32.64
CA THR A 14 -21.48 -0.26 31.68
C THR A 14 -22.80 0.26 32.32
N ARG A 15 -22.99 1.57 32.28
CA ARG A 15 -24.18 2.25 32.81
C ARG A 15 -25.04 2.84 31.70
N GLN A 16 -24.39 3.28 30.63
CA GLN A 16 -25.02 3.94 29.49
C GLN A 16 -24.28 3.58 28.21
N ILE A 17 -25.01 3.44 27.13
CA ILE A 17 -24.50 3.17 25.81
C ILE A 17 -25.20 4.11 24.82
N LEU A 18 -24.40 4.80 24.00
CA LEU A 18 -24.83 5.46 22.80
C LEU A 18 -24.23 4.70 21.61
N THR A 19 -25.05 4.18 20.73
CA THR A 19 -24.61 3.43 19.55
C THR A 19 -25.12 4.12 18.30
N ALA A 20 -24.24 4.32 17.33
CA ALA A 20 -24.59 4.80 16.00
C ALA A 20 -23.99 3.89 14.91
N PRO A 21 -24.76 3.55 13.87
CA PRO A 21 -24.25 2.77 12.76
C PRO A 21 -23.37 3.64 11.86
N ILE A 22 -22.35 3.04 11.25
CA ILE A 22 -21.49 3.66 10.26
C ILE A 22 -21.96 3.17 8.89
N PHE A 23 -22.49 4.07 8.08
CA PHE A 23 -22.93 3.78 6.72
C PHE A 23 -22.06 4.49 5.67
N HIS A 24 -21.90 3.87 4.51
CA HIS A 24 -21.42 4.52 3.30
C HIS A 24 -22.18 4.00 2.09
N ASN A 25 -22.78 4.91 1.30
CA ASN A 25 -23.61 4.59 0.12
C ASN A 25 -24.65 3.47 0.39
N GLY A 26 -25.35 3.55 1.52
CA GLY A 26 -26.36 2.58 1.92
C GLY A 26 -25.82 1.24 2.45
N LYS A 27 -24.51 1.02 2.45
CA LYS A 27 -23.88 -0.18 3.01
C LYS A 27 -23.48 0.05 4.46
N LEU A 28 -23.83 -0.88 5.35
CA LEU A 28 -23.38 -0.87 6.74
C LEU A 28 -21.90 -1.27 6.80
N MET A 29 -21.05 -0.36 7.27
CA MET A 29 -19.60 -0.55 7.39
C MET A 29 -19.19 -0.95 8.81
N GLY A 30 -20.00 -0.60 9.82
CA GLY A 30 -19.71 -0.90 11.22
C GLY A 30 -20.64 -0.14 12.16
N ALA A 31 -20.25 -0.09 13.43
CA ALA A 31 -20.97 0.70 14.43
C ALA A 31 -19.98 1.31 15.43
N VAL A 32 -20.28 2.50 15.92
CA VAL A 32 -19.57 3.16 17.03
C VAL A 32 -20.40 3.04 18.28
N GLN A 33 -19.75 2.74 19.40
CA GLN A 33 -20.37 2.74 20.71
C GLN A 33 -19.60 3.65 21.66
N ILE A 34 -20.31 4.55 22.32
CA ILE A 34 -19.80 5.37 23.42
C ILE A 34 -20.39 4.86 24.72
N LEU A 35 -19.50 4.53 25.65
CA LEU A 35 -19.88 3.98 26.93
C LEU A 35 -19.64 5.00 28.04
N ASN A 36 -20.60 5.09 28.98
CA ASN A 36 -20.46 5.82 30.24
C ASN A 36 -20.04 7.29 30.09
N LYS A 37 -20.99 8.16 29.86
CA LYS A 37 -20.76 9.61 29.88
C LYS A 37 -20.16 10.04 31.23
N LYS A 38 -19.05 10.80 31.20
CA LYS A 38 -18.39 11.31 32.41
C LYS A 38 -19.17 12.41 33.11
N SER A 39 -19.95 13.22 32.36
CA SER A 39 -20.77 14.31 32.92
C SER A 39 -22.05 13.79 33.56
N THR A 40 -22.35 14.31 34.74
CA THR A 40 -23.61 14.05 35.45
C THR A 40 -24.71 15.05 35.09
N VAL A 41 -24.44 16.06 34.30
CA VAL A 41 -25.43 17.02 33.79
C VAL A 41 -26.53 16.26 33.04
N ASN A 42 -27.79 16.63 33.20
CA ASN A 42 -28.95 15.95 32.64
C ASN A 42 -29.12 14.48 33.08
N GLY A 43 -28.74 14.15 34.33
CA GLY A 43 -28.84 12.78 34.85
C GLY A 43 -27.94 11.78 34.11
N GLY A 44 -26.87 12.28 33.45
CA GLY A 44 -25.92 11.48 32.70
C GLY A 44 -26.41 11.00 31.34
N ARG A 45 -27.60 11.37 30.88
CA ARG A 45 -28.12 10.98 29.56
C ARG A 45 -27.40 11.72 28.44
N PHE A 46 -27.23 11.07 27.30
CA PHE A 46 -26.72 11.71 26.09
C PHE A 46 -27.74 12.70 25.56
N SER A 47 -27.30 13.94 25.28
CA SER A 47 -28.14 14.99 24.67
C SER A 47 -28.35 14.76 23.18
N GLU A 48 -29.30 15.48 22.56
CA GLU A 48 -29.51 15.42 21.11
C GLU A 48 -28.30 15.98 20.34
N ASP A 49 -27.61 17.00 20.88
CA ASP A 49 -26.39 17.55 20.27
C ASP A 49 -25.26 16.51 20.26
N GLU A 50 -25.10 15.74 21.36
CA GLU A 50 -24.09 14.67 21.41
C GLU A 50 -24.41 13.51 20.45
N LYS A 51 -25.71 13.22 20.25
CA LYS A 51 -26.13 12.25 19.23
C LYS A 51 -25.87 12.79 17.82
N GLY A 52 -26.17 14.07 17.58
CA GLY A 52 -25.89 14.75 16.31
C GLY A 52 -24.40 14.70 15.97
N PHE A 53 -23.55 15.07 16.92
CA PHE A 53 -22.09 14.99 16.76
C PHE A 53 -21.58 13.57 16.47
N LEU A 54 -22.14 12.55 17.14
CA LEU A 54 -21.80 11.17 16.86
C LEU A 54 -22.17 10.77 15.42
N ASN A 55 -23.32 11.24 14.92
CA ASN A 55 -23.73 10.97 13.54
C ASN A 55 -22.76 11.59 12.52
N GLU A 56 -22.33 12.84 12.74
CA GLU A 56 -21.30 13.47 11.88
C GLU A 56 -19.99 12.67 11.87
N ILE A 57 -19.55 12.18 13.04
CA ILE A 57 -18.37 11.30 13.12
C ILE A 57 -18.58 10.02 12.32
N THR A 58 -19.76 9.40 12.40
CA THR A 58 -20.02 8.14 11.68
C THR A 58 -20.07 8.31 10.17
N GLU A 59 -20.47 9.48 9.66
CA GLU A 59 -20.39 9.81 8.24
C GLU A 59 -18.94 9.84 7.75
N VAL A 60 -18.05 10.54 8.48
CA VAL A 60 -16.62 10.60 8.17
C VAL A 60 -15.98 9.21 8.24
N LEU A 61 -16.31 8.43 9.28
CA LEU A 61 -15.81 7.06 9.43
C LEU A 61 -16.32 6.16 8.31
N GLY A 62 -17.53 6.35 7.80
CA GLY A 62 -18.08 5.61 6.67
C GLY A 62 -17.23 5.75 5.42
N VAL A 63 -16.84 6.99 5.09
CA VAL A 63 -15.92 7.27 3.97
C VAL A 63 -14.55 6.64 4.20
N ALA A 64 -14.00 6.79 5.41
CA ALA A 64 -12.68 6.26 5.74
C ALA A 64 -12.64 4.73 5.65
N PHE A 65 -13.64 4.02 6.19
CA PHE A 65 -13.72 2.56 6.14
C PHE A 65 -13.94 2.04 4.73
N PHE A 66 -14.77 2.72 3.95
CA PHE A 66 -14.97 2.38 2.54
C PHE A 66 -13.66 2.47 1.75
N ASN A 67 -12.92 3.56 1.92
CA ASN A 67 -11.62 3.72 1.28
C ASN A 67 -10.63 2.65 1.74
N GLN A 68 -10.57 2.37 3.05
CA GLN A 68 -9.71 1.31 3.58
C GLN A 68 -10.05 -0.08 3.01
N GLU A 69 -11.37 -0.42 2.92
CA GLU A 69 -11.82 -1.69 2.34
C GLU A 69 -11.44 -1.78 0.87
N ARG A 70 -11.60 -0.70 0.11
CA ARG A 70 -11.21 -0.60 -1.30
C ARG A 70 -9.71 -0.85 -1.47
N PHE A 71 -8.87 -0.20 -0.67
CA PHE A 71 -7.42 -0.42 -0.69
C PHE A 71 -7.02 -1.84 -0.27
N ALA A 72 -7.67 -2.40 0.75
CA ALA A 72 -7.39 -3.75 1.22
C ALA A 72 -7.77 -4.85 0.21
N ARG A 73 -8.84 -4.62 -0.57
CA ARG A 73 -9.29 -5.56 -1.63
C ARG A 73 -8.48 -5.45 -2.90
N ARG A 74 -7.83 -4.32 -3.13
CA ARG A 74 -7.00 -4.11 -4.31
C ARG A 74 -5.78 -5.03 -4.24
N ARG A 75 -5.56 -5.82 -5.29
CA ARG A 75 -4.30 -6.54 -5.43
C ARG A 75 -3.17 -5.53 -5.53
N LYS A 76 -2.16 -5.67 -4.67
CA LYS A 76 -0.96 -4.84 -4.74
C LYS A 76 -0.36 -4.93 -6.14
N THR A 77 -0.10 -3.77 -6.72
CA THR A 77 0.57 -3.64 -8.00
C THR A 77 2.02 -3.23 -7.78
N ARG A 78 2.86 -3.47 -8.76
CA ARG A 78 4.28 -3.04 -8.72
C ARG A 78 4.45 -1.52 -8.73
N PHE A 79 3.36 -0.75 -8.82
CA PHE A 79 3.36 0.72 -8.82
C PHE A 79 2.68 1.34 -7.61
N ASP A 80 2.28 0.57 -6.62
CA ASP A 80 1.61 1.07 -5.40
C ASP A 80 2.48 2.04 -4.59
N TYR A 81 3.81 1.89 -4.65
CA TYR A 81 4.75 2.85 -4.08
C TYR A 81 4.52 4.27 -4.64
N LEU A 82 4.27 4.41 -5.93
CA LEU A 82 4.06 5.71 -6.57
C LEU A 82 2.80 6.39 -6.04
N ILE A 83 1.74 5.62 -5.78
CA ILE A 83 0.48 6.13 -5.21
C ILE A 83 0.69 6.51 -3.74
N SER A 84 1.36 5.64 -2.96
CA SER A 84 1.61 5.90 -1.53
C SER A 84 2.49 7.12 -1.26
N ARG A 85 3.23 7.58 -2.26
CA ARG A 85 4.09 8.77 -2.22
C ARG A 85 3.51 9.98 -2.94
N ASP A 86 2.22 9.93 -3.32
CA ASP A 86 1.54 10.99 -4.07
C ASP A 86 2.24 11.39 -5.38
N LEU A 87 3.03 10.47 -5.96
CA LEU A 87 3.70 10.67 -7.24
C LEU A 87 2.80 10.37 -8.43
N LEU A 88 1.73 9.61 -8.22
CA LEU A 88 0.75 9.21 -9.22
C LEU A 88 -0.60 8.98 -8.53
N LYS A 89 -1.69 9.45 -9.14
CA LYS A 89 -3.04 9.14 -8.66
C LYS A 89 -3.46 7.74 -9.11
N GLU A 90 -4.38 7.13 -8.37
CA GLU A 90 -4.91 5.80 -8.69
C GLU A 90 -5.60 5.77 -10.06
N GLU A 91 -6.41 6.79 -10.35
CA GLU A 91 -7.08 6.95 -11.64
C GLU A 91 -6.09 7.07 -12.81
N ASP A 92 -4.98 7.80 -12.59
CA ASP A 92 -3.92 7.95 -13.60
C ASP A 92 -3.20 6.63 -13.85
N LEU A 93 -3.02 5.79 -12.82
CA LEU A 93 -2.43 4.46 -12.98
C LEU A 93 -3.35 3.52 -13.78
N GLU A 94 -4.66 3.57 -13.53
CA GLU A 94 -5.64 2.78 -14.29
C GLU A 94 -5.65 3.19 -15.77
N ASN A 95 -5.72 4.49 -16.05
CA ASN A 95 -5.66 5.03 -17.41
C ASN A 95 -4.33 4.67 -18.10
N ALA A 96 -3.22 4.76 -17.37
CA ALA A 96 -1.90 4.41 -17.89
C ALA A 96 -1.78 2.95 -18.32
N TRP A 97 -2.47 2.01 -17.65
CA TRP A 97 -2.52 0.61 -18.07
C TRP A 97 -3.18 0.41 -19.45
N GLU A 98 -4.29 1.10 -19.71
CA GLU A 98 -4.99 1.02 -20.98
C GLU A 98 -4.17 1.65 -22.09
N GLU A 99 -3.73 2.90 -21.90
CA GLU A 99 -2.99 3.65 -22.90
C GLU A 99 -1.62 3.03 -23.23
N SER A 100 -0.89 2.50 -22.25
CA SER A 100 0.41 1.84 -22.50
C SER A 100 0.25 0.60 -23.38
N ARG A 101 -0.85 -0.15 -23.21
CA ARG A 101 -1.19 -1.30 -24.07
C ARG A 101 -1.50 -0.88 -25.49
N GLU A 102 -2.29 0.17 -25.68
CA GLU A 102 -2.62 0.71 -27.01
C GLU A 102 -1.36 1.17 -27.76
N GLN A 103 -0.43 1.81 -27.05
CA GLN A 103 0.83 2.29 -27.59
C GLN A 103 1.92 1.21 -27.72
N LYS A 104 1.64 -0.03 -27.29
CA LYS A 104 2.59 -1.16 -27.26
C LYS A 104 3.91 -0.79 -26.53
N GLU A 105 3.80 0.02 -25.49
CA GLU A 105 4.93 0.46 -24.68
C GLU A 105 4.90 -0.22 -23.30
N THR A 106 6.08 -0.36 -22.67
CA THR A 106 6.14 -0.85 -21.29
C THR A 106 5.57 0.20 -20.34
N MET A 107 4.89 -0.25 -19.29
CA MET A 107 4.27 0.63 -18.31
C MET A 107 5.28 1.59 -17.66
N GLU A 108 6.49 1.10 -17.40
CA GLU A 108 7.60 1.87 -16.84
C GLU A 108 7.97 3.05 -17.73
N ASN A 109 8.17 2.78 -19.03
CA ASN A 109 8.49 3.81 -20.02
C ASN A 109 7.34 4.80 -20.18
N PHE A 110 6.12 4.31 -20.22
CA PHE A 110 4.92 5.13 -20.33
C PHE A 110 4.79 6.10 -19.14
N LEU A 111 4.96 5.61 -17.91
CA LEU A 111 4.92 6.43 -16.69
C LEU A 111 6.03 7.49 -16.69
N MET A 112 7.23 7.14 -17.11
CA MET A 112 8.35 8.09 -17.23
C MET A 112 8.06 9.19 -18.27
N LYS A 113 7.48 8.84 -19.42
CA LYS A 113 7.24 9.80 -20.52
C LYS A 113 6.04 10.71 -20.22
N LYS A 114 4.89 10.12 -19.91
CA LYS A 114 3.64 10.85 -19.75
C LYS A 114 3.54 11.58 -18.40
N TYR A 115 3.80 10.85 -17.31
CA TYR A 115 3.64 11.38 -15.95
C TYR A 115 4.94 11.92 -15.35
N LYS A 116 6.05 11.90 -16.12
CA LYS A 116 7.36 12.42 -15.68
C LYS A 116 7.88 11.77 -14.40
N ILE A 117 7.47 10.53 -14.13
CA ILE A 117 7.97 9.77 -13.00
C ILE A 117 9.45 9.45 -13.24
N SER A 118 10.30 9.73 -12.25
CA SER A 118 11.73 9.47 -12.39
C SER A 118 12.04 7.97 -12.44
N LYS A 119 13.10 7.60 -13.17
CA LYS A 119 13.58 6.21 -13.22
C LYS A 119 13.88 5.65 -11.82
N GLU A 120 14.36 6.51 -10.92
CA GLU A 120 14.61 6.15 -9.52
C GLU A 120 13.32 5.76 -8.79
N ASN A 121 12.25 6.52 -8.94
CA ASN A 121 10.96 6.21 -8.31
C ASN A 121 10.33 4.94 -8.89
N ILE A 122 10.45 4.69 -10.19
CA ILE A 122 10.06 3.41 -10.80
C ILE A 122 10.86 2.27 -10.18
N GLY A 123 12.19 2.41 -10.10
CA GLY A 123 13.06 1.39 -9.52
C GLY A 123 12.74 1.10 -8.04
N LYS A 124 12.49 2.14 -7.24
CA LYS A 124 12.06 1.97 -5.83
C LYS A 124 10.72 1.25 -5.73
N SER A 125 9.79 1.55 -6.63
CA SER A 125 8.48 0.90 -6.68
C SER A 125 8.59 -0.59 -6.98
N LEU A 126 9.38 -0.95 -7.97
CA LEU A 126 9.66 -2.36 -8.30
C LEU A 126 10.38 -3.06 -7.14
N ALA A 127 11.37 -2.42 -6.54
CA ALA A 127 12.13 -2.98 -5.43
C ALA A 127 11.24 -3.28 -4.20
N GLU A 128 10.31 -2.38 -3.87
CA GLU A 128 9.35 -2.60 -2.79
C GLU A 128 8.41 -3.76 -3.09
N PHE A 129 7.88 -3.82 -4.30
CA PHE A 129 6.96 -4.87 -4.72
C PHE A 129 7.61 -6.26 -4.71
N TYR A 130 8.82 -6.37 -5.27
CA TYR A 130 9.57 -7.63 -5.35
C TYR A 130 10.39 -7.94 -4.08
N ARG A 131 10.34 -7.07 -3.06
CA ARG A 131 11.07 -7.21 -1.80
C ARG A 131 12.58 -7.37 -1.98
N CYS A 132 13.14 -6.62 -2.92
CA CYS A 132 14.58 -6.56 -3.17
C CYS A 132 15.13 -5.15 -2.90
N LYS A 133 16.46 -5.01 -2.90
CA LYS A 133 17.10 -3.69 -2.72
C LYS A 133 17.12 -2.94 -4.05
N PHE A 134 16.75 -1.66 -4.03
CA PHE A 134 17.00 -0.76 -5.14
C PHE A 134 18.46 -0.32 -5.14
N VAL A 135 19.10 -0.41 -6.27
CA VAL A 135 20.49 0.08 -6.48
C VAL A 135 20.45 1.17 -7.54
N GLN A 136 20.82 2.38 -7.15
CA GLN A 136 20.94 3.48 -8.11
C GLN A 136 22.13 3.22 -9.03
N PHE A 137 21.97 3.51 -10.32
CA PHE A 137 23.05 3.35 -11.29
C PHE A 137 24.28 4.15 -10.85
N ASN A 138 25.42 3.48 -10.85
CA ASN A 138 26.73 4.07 -10.61
C ASN A 138 27.75 3.31 -11.49
N ASP A 139 28.41 4.02 -12.38
CA ASP A 139 29.44 3.48 -13.28
C ASP A 139 30.71 3.01 -12.56
N LYS A 140 30.86 3.37 -11.27
CA LYS A 140 31.99 3.01 -10.42
C LYS A 140 31.76 1.76 -9.57
N ILE A 141 30.61 1.08 -9.71
CA ILE A 141 30.37 -0.16 -8.97
C ILE A 141 31.38 -1.21 -9.43
N PRO A 142 32.28 -1.66 -8.53
CA PRO A 142 33.28 -2.69 -8.91
C PRO A 142 32.55 -4.03 -9.09
N ILE A 143 32.70 -4.63 -10.25
CA ILE A 143 32.23 -5.99 -10.51
C ILE A 143 33.43 -6.95 -10.43
N PRO A 144 33.38 -7.94 -9.50
CA PRO A 144 34.49 -8.91 -9.39
C PRO A 144 34.66 -9.71 -10.68
N GLY A 145 35.89 -9.75 -11.18
CA GLY A 145 36.18 -10.38 -12.47
C GLY A 145 35.88 -11.88 -12.51
N ASP A 146 36.02 -12.58 -11.40
CA ASP A 146 35.68 -13.99 -11.26
C ASP A 146 34.21 -14.29 -11.52
N LEU A 147 33.30 -13.37 -11.17
CA LEU A 147 31.85 -13.52 -11.38
C LEU A 147 31.43 -13.37 -12.84
N ILE A 148 32.23 -12.65 -13.65
CA ILE A 148 31.87 -12.36 -15.05
C ILE A 148 32.75 -13.15 -16.06
N LYS A 149 33.82 -13.80 -15.61
CA LYS A 149 34.81 -14.45 -16.48
C LYS A 149 34.23 -15.43 -17.50
N ASN A 150 33.19 -16.16 -17.09
CA ASN A 150 32.55 -17.19 -17.94
C ASN A 150 31.19 -16.72 -18.54
N LEU A 151 30.85 -15.45 -18.37
CA LEU A 151 29.59 -14.90 -18.88
C LEU A 151 29.83 -14.14 -20.19
N LYS A 152 29.02 -14.44 -21.21
CA LYS A 152 29.08 -13.71 -22.49
C LYS A 152 28.45 -12.34 -22.33
N LYS A 153 29.18 -11.28 -22.67
CA LYS A 153 28.73 -9.88 -22.58
C LYS A 153 27.42 -9.62 -23.31
N ASP A 154 27.24 -10.20 -24.49
CA ASP A 154 26.02 -10.04 -25.29
C ASP A 154 24.81 -10.72 -24.62
N TYR A 155 25.05 -11.83 -23.92
CA TYR A 155 24.00 -12.49 -23.12
C TYR A 155 23.56 -11.58 -21.97
N LEU A 156 24.48 -11.03 -21.19
CA LEU A 156 24.18 -10.13 -20.09
C LEU A 156 23.43 -8.87 -20.55
N ARG A 157 23.83 -8.33 -21.70
CA ARG A 157 23.15 -7.17 -22.30
C ARG A 157 21.72 -7.48 -22.78
N ARG A 158 21.53 -8.64 -23.39
CA ARG A 158 20.21 -9.06 -23.87
C ARG A 158 19.27 -9.33 -22.71
N GLU A 159 19.76 -9.99 -21.68
CA GLU A 159 18.96 -10.42 -20.54
C GLU A 159 18.88 -9.38 -19.42
N LEU A 160 19.60 -8.26 -19.55
CA LEU A 160 19.59 -7.10 -18.64
C LEU A 160 19.82 -7.47 -17.16
N TRP A 161 20.85 -8.28 -16.92
CA TRP A 161 21.31 -8.57 -15.57
C TRP A 161 22.83 -8.63 -15.48
N VAL A 162 23.37 -8.42 -14.25
CA VAL A 162 24.80 -8.52 -14.00
C VAL A 162 25.05 -8.94 -12.54
N PRO A 163 26.01 -9.88 -12.26
CA PRO A 163 26.39 -10.18 -10.89
C PRO A 163 27.19 -9.01 -10.31
N ILE A 164 26.92 -8.65 -9.04
CA ILE A 164 27.57 -7.52 -8.38
C ILE A 164 28.63 -8.01 -7.38
N ASN A 165 28.27 -8.90 -6.49
CA ASN A 165 29.14 -9.42 -5.44
C ASN A 165 28.67 -10.79 -4.94
N ARG A 166 29.60 -11.51 -4.29
CA ARG A 166 29.32 -12.73 -3.55
C ARG A 166 29.11 -12.41 -2.07
N LEU A 167 28.09 -12.99 -1.47
CA LEU A 167 27.83 -12.90 -0.04
C LEU A 167 28.64 -13.97 0.74
N GLU A 168 28.73 -13.79 2.05
CA GLU A 168 29.43 -14.72 2.96
C GLU A 168 28.85 -16.14 2.95
N ASP A 169 27.53 -16.25 2.74
CA ASP A 169 26.79 -17.52 2.61
C ASP A 169 26.98 -18.21 1.25
N GLY A 170 27.79 -17.65 0.36
CA GLY A 170 28.04 -18.16 -0.98
C GLY A 170 27.06 -17.70 -2.05
N ASN A 171 25.96 -17.05 -1.69
CA ASN A 171 25.01 -16.49 -2.63
C ASN A 171 25.60 -15.33 -3.44
N ILE A 172 25.10 -15.10 -4.64
CA ILE A 172 25.54 -14.01 -5.51
C ILE A 172 24.41 -13.00 -5.63
N ASN A 173 24.71 -11.74 -5.30
CA ASN A 173 23.81 -10.63 -5.61
C ASN A 173 23.89 -10.30 -7.09
N ILE A 174 22.74 -10.25 -7.73
CA ILE A 174 22.61 -9.85 -9.13
C ILE A 174 21.82 -8.54 -9.24
N LEU A 175 22.28 -7.65 -10.09
CA LEU A 175 21.55 -6.45 -10.49
C LEU A 175 20.71 -6.79 -11.72
N VAL A 176 19.43 -6.42 -11.70
CA VAL A 176 18.49 -6.70 -12.78
C VAL A 176 17.66 -5.46 -13.09
N ASP A 177 17.18 -5.37 -14.31
CA ASP A 177 16.26 -4.31 -14.72
C ASP A 177 14.84 -4.57 -14.20
N ASP A 178 14.32 -5.79 -14.39
CA ASP A 178 13.05 -6.24 -13.83
C ASP A 178 13.23 -7.59 -13.12
N PRO A 179 13.08 -7.64 -11.77
CA PRO A 179 13.18 -8.89 -11.01
C PRO A 179 12.26 -10.01 -11.51
N ASN A 180 11.13 -9.68 -12.13
CA ASN A 180 10.19 -10.65 -12.68
C ASN A 180 10.79 -11.48 -13.82
N ASN A 181 11.72 -10.93 -14.58
CA ASN A 181 12.36 -11.64 -15.69
C ASN A 181 13.19 -12.85 -15.26
N ILE A 182 13.68 -12.87 -14.03
CA ILE A 182 14.47 -13.96 -13.47
C ILE A 182 13.61 -15.08 -12.91
N LEU A 183 12.42 -14.76 -12.40
CA LEU A 183 11.49 -15.75 -11.84
C LEU A 183 10.82 -16.62 -12.92
N LYS A 184 11.00 -16.29 -14.19
CA LYS A 184 10.45 -17.03 -15.34
C LYS A 184 11.40 -18.09 -15.89
N ARG A 185 12.56 -18.27 -15.30
CA ARG A 185 13.60 -19.23 -15.67
C ARG A 185 13.84 -20.27 -14.58
#